data_2d2655d6cdb447b83e00a886f98f40fc
#
_entry.id   2d2655d6cdb447b83e00a886f98f40fc
#
_cell.length_a   1.000
_cell.length_b   1.000
_cell.length_c   1.000
_cell.angle_alpha   90.00
_cell.angle_beta   90.00
_cell.angle_gamma   90.00
#
_symmetry.space_group_name_H-M   'P 1'
#
loop_
_entity.id
_entity.type
_entity.pdbx_description
1 polymer ?
#
loop_
_entity_poly.entity_id
_entity_poly.type
_entity_poly.pdbx_seq_one_letter_code
_entity_poly.pdbx_strand_id
1 'polypeptide(L)'
;MARAAAAGYRVVLVVATRGERGEPTPGVLAEGEPLWERRISESYESAKILGVQRVEFLGYVDSGMMGEPSNNSPYSFWTAQVDAAAGRLASILTEEDAQILTIYDNNGGYGHPDHIMVHRVGLRAAEMAGTPRVFQTTMNRDHFSRMLSEFVEQGEIPPAIEAALEVAEDETGTTAEEEFMGSLDQFGKPESEITHAIDVADLVGLKREAMMAHRSQIADDSWFLTMDPDSFNAAFGVEWFIETGVPRAEGDPFGDTLWAQE
;
A
#
# COMPACT_ATOMS: atom_id res chain seq x y z
N MET A 1 -2.59 6.42 -8.83
CA MET A 1 -1.55 7.14 -9.62
C MET A 1 -1.90 7.16 -11.10
N ALA A 2 -1.93 6.03 -11.82
CA ALA A 2 -2.12 6.00 -13.28
C ALA A 2 -3.40 6.70 -13.76
N ARG A 3 -4.55 6.51 -13.10
CA ARG A 3 -5.80 7.21 -13.43
C ARG A 3 -5.67 8.73 -13.32
N ALA A 4 -4.98 9.23 -12.29
CA ALA A 4 -4.73 10.67 -12.12
C ALA A 4 -3.82 11.22 -13.24
N ALA A 5 -2.73 10.51 -13.55
CA ALA A 5 -1.84 10.88 -14.65
C ALA A 5 -2.56 10.90 -16.01
N ALA A 6 -3.39 9.89 -16.29
CA ALA A 6 -4.21 9.82 -17.51
C ALA A 6 -5.27 10.95 -17.58
N ALA A 7 -5.77 11.41 -16.44
CA ALA A 7 -6.67 12.54 -16.34
C ALA A 7 -5.95 13.92 -16.44
N GLY A 8 -4.63 13.92 -16.63
CA GLY A 8 -3.82 15.15 -16.79
C GLY A 8 -3.34 15.79 -15.50
N TYR A 9 -3.54 15.14 -14.36
CA TYR A 9 -3.00 15.62 -13.08
C TYR A 9 -1.50 15.34 -12.98
N ARG A 10 -0.79 16.27 -12.34
CA ARG A 10 0.60 16.06 -11.97
C ARG A 10 0.68 15.10 -10.78
N VAL A 11 1.37 13.99 -10.97
CA VAL A 11 1.52 12.95 -9.95
C VAL A 11 2.98 12.91 -9.47
N VAL A 12 3.16 13.02 -8.17
CA VAL A 12 4.45 12.95 -7.49
C VAL A 12 4.44 11.76 -6.53
N LEU A 13 5.42 10.88 -6.65
CA LEU A 13 5.64 9.77 -5.72
C LEU A 13 6.71 10.16 -4.70
N VAL A 14 6.37 10.12 -3.42
CA VAL A 14 7.34 10.32 -2.33
C VAL A 14 7.52 9.03 -1.56
N VAL A 15 8.76 8.54 -1.53
CA VAL A 15 9.14 7.30 -0.86
C VAL A 15 9.92 7.63 0.41
N ALA A 16 9.47 7.14 1.56
CA ALA A 16 10.10 7.49 2.84
C ALA A 16 11.45 6.79 3.04
N THR A 17 11.52 5.51 2.72
CA THR A 17 12.69 4.63 2.90
C THR A 17 13.01 3.91 1.60
N ARG A 18 14.19 3.32 1.48
CA ARG A 18 14.60 2.59 0.27
C ARG A 18 14.48 1.07 0.42
N GLY A 19 13.88 0.60 1.52
CA GLY A 19 13.66 -0.81 1.78
C GLY A 19 14.95 -1.61 1.97
N GLU A 20 15.91 -1.04 2.68
CA GLU A 20 17.26 -1.59 2.89
C GLU A 20 17.23 -2.93 3.64
N ARG A 21 16.14 -3.22 4.35
CA ARG A 21 15.99 -4.41 5.20
C ARG A 21 15.09 -5.49 4.61
N GLY A 22 14.56 -5.27 3.41
CA GLY A 22 13.78 -6.28 2.72
C GLY A 22 14.66 -7.47 2.31
N GLU A 23 14.02 -8.62 2.14
CA GLU A 23 14.67 -9.81 1.59
C GLU A 23 14.53 -9.79 0.07
N PRO A 24 15.65 -9.78 -0.68
CA PRO A 24 15.56 -9.76 -2.13
C PRO A 24 15.20 -11.15 -2.68
N THR A 25 14.43 -11.15 -3.76
CA THR A 25 14.20 -12.37 -4.55
C THR A 25 15.54 -13.02 -4.92
N PRO A 26 15.72 -14.32 -4.69
CA PRO A 26 16.97 -15.01 -4.96
C PRO A 26 17.46 -14.82 -6.40
N GLY A 27 18.73 -14.49 -6.56
CA GLY A 27 19.39 -14.35 -7.89
C GLY A 27 19.07 -13.07 -8.67
N VAL A 28 18.28 -12.15 -8.12
CA VAL A 28 17.92 -10.88 -8.79
C VAL A 28 19.02 -9.82 -8.67
N LEU A 29 19.73 -9.79 -7.53
CA LEU A 29 20.83 -8.85 -7.33
C LEU A 29 22.11 -9.33 -8.02
N ALA A 30 22.84 -8.40 -8.64
CA ALA A 30 24.19 -8.67 -9.11
C ALA A 30 25.18 -8.83 -7.94
N GLU A 31 26.35 -9.42 -8.19
CA GLU A 31 27.37 -9.57 -7.15
C GLU A 31 27.82 -8.20 -6.60
N GLY A 32 27.62 -8.02 -5.28
CA GLY A 32 27.97 -6.77 -4.59
C GLY A 32 26.96 -5.63 -4.77
N GLU A 33 25.85 -5.84 -5.47
CA GLU A 33 24.78 -4.85 -5.62
C GLU A 33 23.98 -4.73 -4.31
N PRO A 34 23.90 -3.56 -3.68
CA PRO A 34 23.06 -3.39 -2.50
C PRO A 34 21.58 -3.30 -2.88
N LEU A 35 20.73 -3.94 -2.09
CA LEU A 35 19.27 -3.99 -2.33
C LEU A 35 18.64 -2.58 -2.51
N TRP A 36 19.06 -1.60 -1.72
CA TRP A 36 18.51 -0.25 -1.79
C TRP A 36 18.78 0.46 -3.12
N GLU A 37 19.90 0.21 -3.80
CA GLU A 37 20.19 0.75 -5.14
C GLU A 37 19.24 0.13 -6.17
N ARG A 38 19.07 -1.19 -6.10
CA ARG A 38 18.11 -1.90 -6.94
C ARG A 38 16.70 -1.35 -6.76
N ARG A 39 16.22 -1.21 -5.53
CA ARG A 39 14.88 -0.72 -5.21
C ARG A 39 14.63 0.73 -5.64
N ILE A 40 15.62 1.59 -5.60
CA ILE A 40 15.53 2.94 -6.19
C ILE A 40 15.26 2.84 -7.69
N SER A 41 16.04 2.03 -8.42
CA SER A 41 15.86 1.83 -9.87
C SER A 41 14.46 1.28 -10.19
N GLU A 42 14.01 0.25 -9.47
CA GLU A 42 12.68 -0.35 -9.60
C GLU A 42 11.56 0.66 -9.30
N SER A 43 11.74 1.52 -8.30
CA SER A 43 10.77 2.58 -7.98
C SER A 43 10.63 3.60 -9.12
N TYR A 44 11.72 3.98 -9.77
CA TYR A 44 11.67 4.85 -10.95
C TYR A 44 11.01 4.15 -12.15
N GLU A 45 11.29 2.87 -12.37
CA GLU A 45 10.69 2.08 -13.45
C GLU A 45 9.17 1.95 -13.26
N SER A 46 8.72 1.54 -12.08
CA SER A 46 7.31 1.45 -11.72
C SER A 46 6.61 2.82 -11.82
N ALA A 47 7.23 3.87 -11.31
CA ALA A 47 6.71 5.23 -11.39
C ALA A 47 6.50 5.69 -12.85
N LYS A 48 7.44 5.37 -13.73
CA LYS A 48 7.34 5.65 -15.18
C LYS A 48 6.17 4.93 -15.83
N ILE A 49 5.98 3.63 -15.52
CA ILE A 49 4.85 2.84 -16.01
C ILE A 49 3.53 3.49 -15.59
N LEU A 50 3.43 3.97 -14.35
CA LEU A 50 2.23 4.60 -13.80
C LEU A 50 2.03 6.07 -14.22
N GLY A 51 2.92 6.65 -15.04
CA GLY A 51 2.82 8.03 -15.51
C GLY A 51 3.16 9.08 -14.43
N VAL A 52 3.91 8.70 -13.40
CA VAL A 52 4.41 9.62 -12.36
C VAL A 52 5.47 10.55 -12.95
N GLN A 53 5.35 11.85 -12.70
CA GLN A 53 6.25 12.87 -13.28
C GLN A 53 7.44 13.22 -12.38
N ARG A 54 7.37 12.90 -11.07
CA ARG A 54 8.45 13.15 -10.11
C ARG A 54 8.50 12.04 -9.07
N VAL A 55 9.70 11.58 -8.74
CA VAL A 55 9.94 10.65 -7.63
C VAL A 55 10.92 11.31 -6.66
N GLU A 56 10.56 11.34 -5.39
CA GLU A 56 11.38 11.87 -4.31
C GLU A 56 11.56 10.84 -3.20
N PHE A 57 12.73 10.88 -2.53
CA PHE A 57 13.01 10.05 -1.38
C PHE A 57 13.25 10.94 -0.15
N LEU A 58 12.55 10.67 0.96
CA LEU A 58 12.73 11.43 2.20
C LEU A 58 14.08 11.11 2.89
N GLY A 59 14.73 10.00 2.49
CA GLY A 59 16.10 9.66 2.92
C GLY A 59 16.18 9.05 4.31
N TYR A 60 15.12 8.42 4.79
CA TYR A 60 15.14 7.60 6.00
C TYR A 60 15.56 6.17 5.72
N VAL A 61 16.05 5.48 6.74
CA VAL A 61 16.39 4.05 6.67
C VAL A 61 15.17 3.22 7.05
N ASP A 62 14.97 2.12 6.33
CA ASP A 62 13.94 1.12 6.58
C ASP A 62 13.99 0.62 8.03
N SER A 63 12.83 0.53 8.67
CA SER A 63 12.68 0.14 10.07
C SER A 63 12.62 -1.37 10.29
N GLY A 64 12.42 -2.16 9.22
CA GLY A 64 12.08 -3.58 9.31
C GLY A 64 10.65 -3.80 9.83
N MET A 65 10.28 -5.06 10.02
CA MET A 65 8.96 -5.42 10.54
C MET A 65 8.81 -5.07 12.03
N MET A 66 7.57 -4.92 12.48
CA MET A 66 7.27 -4.59 13.88
C MET A 66 7.87 -5.65 14.82
N GLY A 67 8.58 -5.17 15.84
CA GLY A 67 9.27 -6.03 16.83
C GLY A 67 10.73 -6.35 16.50
N GLU A 68 11.21 -6.03 15.30
CA GLU A 68 12.61 -6.23 14.97
C GLU A 68 13.55 -5.26 15.72
N PRO A 69 14.80 -5.68 16.03
CA PRO A 69 15.78 -4.82 16.67
C PRO A 69 16.05 -3.50 15.92
N SER A 70 15.88 -3.51 14.61
CA SER A 70 16.01 -2.35 13.72
C SER A 70 15.03 -1.23 14.04
N ASN A 71 13.88 -1.52 14.63
CA ASN A 71 12.93 -0.51 15.08
C ASN A 71 13.54 0.46 16.12
N ASN A 72 14.56 0.02 16.84
CA ASN A 72 15.26 0.84 17.83
C ASN A 72 16.50 1.56 17.26
N SER A 73 16.79 1.42 15.96
CA SER A 73 17.90 2.13 15.32
C SER A 73 17.63 3.63 15.28
N PRO A 74 18.60 4.49 15.65
CA PRO A 74 18.42 5.94 15.61
C PRO A 74 18.27 6.52 14.20
N TYR A 75 18.53 5.73 13.18
CA TYR A 75 18.42 6.12 11.76
C TYR A 75 17.16 5.56 11.08
N SER A 76 16.41 4.66 11.76
CA SER A 76 15.19 4.10 11.19
C SER A 76 14.08 5.15 11.11
N PHE A 77 13.22 5.01 10.12
CA PHE A 77 12.09 5.92 9.97
C PHE A 77 11.14 5.88 11.16
N TRP A 78 10.99 4.70 11.81
CA TRP A 78 10.17 4.53 13.00
C TRP A 78 10.60 5.40 14.20
N THR A 79 11.90 5.69 14.33
CA THR A 79 12.44 6.55 15.41
C THR A 79 12.52 8.03 15.04
N ALA A 80 12.17 8.39 13.80
CA ALA A 80 12.24 9.76 13.34
C ALA A 80 11.26 10.67 14.10
N GLN A 81 11.67 11.90 14.36
CA GLN A 81 10.77 12.91 14.90
C GLN A 81 9.72 13.28 13.83
N VAL A 82 8.44 13.07 14.15
CA VAL A 82 7.33 13.26 13.18
C VAL A 82 7.37 14.65 12.56
N ASP A 83 7.52 15.72 13.36
CA ASP A 83 7.55 17.10 12.85
C ASP A 83 8.73 17.36 11.89
N ALA A 84 9.89 16.74 12.15
CA ALA A 84 11.05 16.88 11.26
C ALA A 84 10.84 16.15 9.92
N ALA A 85 10.27 14.96 9.94
CA ALA A 85 9.94 14.20 8.74
C ALA A 85 8.80 14.86 7.97
N ALA A 86 7.77 15.33 8.67
CA ALA A 86 6.65 16.07 8.10
C ALA A 86 7.11 17.38 7.44
N GLY A 87 8.07 18.09 8.01
CA GLY A 87 8.64 19.30 7.40
C GLY A 87 9.29 19.02 6.04
N ARG A 88 9.96 17.88 5.87
CA ARG A 88 10.52 17.48 4.57
C ARG A 88 9.41 17.24 3.53
N LEU A 89 8.38 16.49 3.91
CA LEU A 89 7.24 16.21 3.03
C LEU A 89 6.43 17.48 2.75
N ALA A 90 6.19 18.32 3.76
CA ALA A 90 5.48 19.58 3.60
C ALA A 90 6.16 20.54 2.62
N SER A 91 7.51 20.54 2.58
CA SER A 91 8.24 21.33 1.58
C SER A 91 7.93 20.87 0.15
N ILE A 92 7.84 19.55 -0.08
CA ILE A 92 7.46 18.99 -1.38
C ILE A 92 6.00 19.33 -1.71
N LEU A 93 5.08 19.13 -0.75
CA LEU A 93 3.67 19.46 -0.93
C LEU A 93 3.45 20.93 -1.29
N THR A 94 4.19 21.84 -0.63
CA THR A 94 4.14 23.28 -0.91
C THR A 94 4.74 23.63 -2.28
N GLU A 95 5.88 23.03 -2.62
CA GLU A 95 6.53 23.23 -3.93
C GLU A 95 5.61 22.80 -5.09
N GLU A 96 4.91 21.70 -4.92
CA GLU A 96 4.00 21.13 -5.92
C GLU A 96 2.58 21.71 -5.87
N ASP A 97 2.28 22.60 -4.92
CA ASP A 97 0.91 23.09 -4.66
C ASP A 97 -0.10 21.93 -4.58
N ALA A 98 0.25 20.91 -3.79
CA ALA A 98 -0.44 19.62 -3.79
C ALA A 98 -1.88 19.77 -3.25
N GLN A 99 -2.86 19.49 -4.10
CA GLN A 99 -4.28 19.56 -3.75
C GLN A 99 -4.76 18.27 -3.05
N ILE A 100 -4.08 17.15 -3.29
CA ILE A 100 -4.42 15.83 -2.77
C ILE A 100 -3.14 15.15 -2.30
N LEU A 101 -3.20 14.58 -1.10
CA LEU A 101 -2.18 13.68 -0.58
C LEU A 101 -2.81 12.30 -0.32
N THR A 102 -2.19 11.24 -0.83
CA THR A 102 -2.56 9.86 -0.46
C THR A 102 -1.49 9.27 0.45
N ILE A 103 -1.91 8.65 1.55
CA ILE A 103 -1.07 8.01 2.57
C ILE A 103 -1.63 6.64 2.93
N TYR A 104 -0.97 5.88 3.78
CA TYR A 104 -1.55 4.67 4.37
C TYR A 104 -2.59 5.01 5.45
N ASP A 105 -3.45 4.05 5.77
CA ASP A 105 -4.31 4.11 6.95
C ASP A 105 -3.49 4.11 8.25
N ASN A 106 -4.14 4.30 9.39
CA ASN A 106 -3.47 4.43 10.69
C ASN A 106 -2.78 3.14 11.18
N ASN A 107 -3.10 1.99 10.59
CA ASN A 107 -2.43 0.72 10.82
C ASN A 107 -1.33 0.43 9.78
N GLY A 108 -1.13 1.32 8.79
CA GLY A 108 -0.18 1.09 7.71
C GLY A 108 -0.55 -0.09 6.81
N GLY A 109 -1.84 -0.39 6.67
CA GLY A 109 -2.39 -1.53 5.95
C GLY A 109 -2.28 -2.84 6.74
N TYR A 110 -1.07 -3.27 7.07
CA TYR A 110 -0.77 -4.55 7.74
C TYR A 110 0.20 -4.45 8.93
N GLY A 111 0.37 -3.25 9.50
CA GLY A 111 1.16 -3.05 10.71
C GLY A 111 2.65 -2.78 10.50
N HIS A 112 3.11 -2.55 9.27
CA HIS A 112 4.52 -2.19 9.04
C HIS A 112 4.87 -0.83 9.67
N PRO A 113 5.95 -0.71 10.47
CA PRO A 113 6.32 0.53 11.15
C PRO A 113 6.44 1.72 10.21
N ASP A 114 7.09 1.57 9.07
CA ASP A 114 7.27 2.65 8.10
C ASP A 114 5.95 3.11 7.48
N HIS A 115 4.99 2.22 7.25
CA HIS A 115 3.68 2.59 6.73
C HIS A 115 2.86 3.37 7.78
N ILE A 116 2.94 2.96 9.05
CA ILE A 116 2.35 3.71 10.18
C ILE A 116 3.00 5.10 10.29
N MET A 117 4.31 5.19 10.10
CA MET A 117 5.01 6.47 10.10
C MET A 117 4.62 7.34 8.90
N VAL A 118 4.41 6.77 7.71
CA VAL A 118 3.88 7.51 6.54
C VAL A 118 2.52 8.12 6.87
N HIS A 119 1.64 7.37 7.56
CA HIS A 119 0.36 7.91 8.03
C HIS A 119 0.56 9.13 8.95
N ARG A 120 1.35 8.99 10.02
CA ARG A 120 1.60 10.05 11.00
C ARG A 120 2.26 11.28 10.38
N VAL A 121 3.30 11.06 9.59
CA VAL A 121 4.08 12.11 8.92
C VAL A 121 3.24 12.80 7.85
N GLY A 122 2.45 12.03 7.09
CA GLY A 122 1.61 12.56 6.02
C GLY A 122 0.50 13.48 6.54
N LEU A 123 -0.23 13.07 7.58
CA LEU A 123 -1.23 13.93 8.23
C LEU A 123 -0.61 15.25 8.70
N ARG A 124 0.53 15.15 9.39
CA ARG A 124 1.22 16.33 9.90
C ARG A 124 1.78 17.23 8.79
N ALA A 125 2.29 16.66 7.71
CA ALA A 125 2.79 17.40 6.56
C ALA A 125 1.66 18.12 5.82
N ALA A 126 0.50 17.49 5.68
CA ALA A 126 -0.68 18.11 5.08
C ALA A 126 -1.15 19.34 5.89
N GLU A 127 -1.16 19.23 7.23
CA GLU A 127 -1.44 20.40 8.09
C GLU A 127 -0.44 21.53 7.87
N MET A 128 0.87 21.21 7.83
CA MET A 128 1.93 22.20 7.64
C MET A 128 1.87 22.90 6.28
N ALA A 129 1.54 22.15 5.23
CA ALA A 129 1.46 22.66 3.85
C ALA A 129 0.10 23.27 3.51
N GLY A 130 -0.94 22.98 4.31
CA GLY A 130 -2.31 23.38 4.00
C GLY A 130 -2.93 22.57 2.86
N THR A 131 -2.48 21.33 2.64
CA THR A 131 -3.04 20.44 1.60
C THR A 131 -4.50 20.12 1.91
N PRO A 132 -5.44 20.46 1.03
CA PRO A 132 -6.86 20.49 1.38
C PRO A 132 -7.50 19.11 1.54
N ARG A 133 -7.00 18.08 0.85
CA ARG A 133 -7.58 16.74 0.89
C ARG A 133 -6.53 15.67 1.14
N VAL A 134 -6.79 14.82 2.13
CA VAL A 134 -5.91 13.70 2.49
C VAL A 134 -6.71 12.40 2.45
N PHE A 135 -6.23 11.45 1.67
CA PHE A 135 -6.84 10.13 1.53
C PHE A 135 -5.92 9.06 2.10
N GLN A 136 -6.47 8.20 2.93
CA GLN A 136 -5.79 7.06 3.49
C GLN A 136 -6.13 5.84 2.64
N THR A 137 -5.14 5.27 1.94
CA THR A 137 -5.34 4.00 1.24
C THR A 137 -5.46 2.87 2.25
N THR A 138 -6.40 1.98 2.01
CA THR A 138 -6.66 0.83 2.88
C THR A 138 -7.16 -0.36 2.06
N MET A 139 -7.34 -1.50 2.72
CA MET A 139 -8.05 -2.65 2.18
C MET A 139 -9.46 -2.68 2.81
N ASN A 140 -10.49 -2.94 2.00
CA ASN A 140 -11.84 -3.18 2.51
C ASN A 140 -11.93 -4.61 3.04
N ARG A 141 -11.87 -4.74 4.37
CA ARG A 141 -11.90 -6.04 5.07
C ARG A 141 -13.15 -6.84 4.75
N ASP A 142 -14.30 -6.18 4.75
CA ASP A 142 -15.58 -6.86 4.52
C ASP A 142 -15.71 -7.34 3.07
N HIS A 143 -15.21 -6.56 2.11
CA HIS A 143 -15.12 -6.98 0.72
C HIS A 143 -14.17 -8.17 0.54
N PHE A 144 -13.00 -8.12 1.16
CA PHE A 144 -12.03 -9.20 1.09
C PHE A 144 -12.56 -10.49 1.72
N SER A 145 -13.23 -10.40 2.87
CA SER A 145 -13.86 -11.55 3.52
C SER A 145 -14.94 -12.18 2.66
N ARG A 146 -15.79 -11.37 2.00
CA ARG A 146 -16.81 -11.87 1.06
C ARG A 146 -16.17 -12.59 -0.12
N MET A 147 -15.17 -11.96 -0.74
CA MET A 147 -14.44 -12.56 -1.87
C MET A 147 -13.79 -13.90 -1.48
N LEU A 148 -13.16 -13.95 -0.31
CA LEU A 148 -12.54 -15.17 0.19
C LEU A 148 -13.58 -16.29 0.40
N SER A 149 -14.73 -15.97 1.01
CA SER A 149 -15.80 -16.95 1.21
C SER A 149 -16.32 -17.53 -0.13
N GLU A 150 -16.43 -16.68 -1.15
CA GLU A 150 -16.82 -17.11 -2.50
C GLU A 150 -15.79 -18.07 -3.12
N PHE A 151 -14.47 -17.80 -2.97
CA PHE A 151 -13.43 -18.72 -3.43
C PHE A 151 -13.47 -20.06 -2.70
N VAL A 152 -13.66 -20.04 -1.37
CA VAL A 152 -13.78 -21.27 -0.57
C VAL A 152 -14.99 -22.09 -1.00
N GLU A 153 -16.14 -21.46 -1.22
CA GLU A 153 -17.36 -22.16 -1.68
C GLU A 153 -17.19 -22.77 -3.07
N GLN A 154 -16.38 -22.19 -3.94
CA GLN A 154 -16.09 -22.68 -5.29
C GLN A 154 -14.98 -23.76 -5.29
N GLY A 155 -14.32 -24.00 -4.15
CA GLY A 155 -13.19 -24.92 -4.04
C GLY A 155 -11.91 -24.42 -4.72
N GLU A 156 -11.80 -23.11 -4.93
CA GLU A 156 -10.68 -22.43 -5.61
C GLU A 156 -9.86 -21.59 -4.63
N ILE A 157 -9.45 -22.19 -3.51
CA ILE A 157 -8.65 -21.46 -2.50
C ILE A 157 -7.29 -21.09 -3.13
N PRO A 158 -6.90 -19.81 -3.16
CA PRO A 158 -5.58 -19.41 -3.65
C PRO A 158 -4.46 -20.07 -2.85
N PRO A 159 -3.39 -20.60 -3.47
CA PRO A 159 -2.31 -21.33 -2.79
C PRO A 159 -1.67 -20.58 -1.62
N ALA A 160 -1.61 -19.26 -1.67
CA ALA A 160 -1.09 -18.46 -0.57
C ALA A 160 -2.02 -18.44 0.66
N ILE A 161 -3.31 -18.54 0.44
CA ILE A 161 -4.32 -18.65 1.50
C ILE A 161 -4.32 -20.07 2.04
N GLU A 162 -4.24 -21.06 1.16
CA GLU A 162 -4.11 -22.48 1.52
C GLU A 162 -2.87 -22.71 2.40
N ALA A 163 -1.71 -22.16 2.02
CA ALA A 163 -0.49 -22.23 2.84
C ALA A 163 -0.63 -21.50 4.19
N ALA A 164 -1.34 -20.40 4.25
CA ALA A 164 -1.62 -19.69 5.50
C ALA A 164 -2.56 -20.47 6.41
N LEU A 165 -3.52 -21.17 5.82
CA LEU A 165 -4.44 -22.06 6.52
C LEU A 165 -3.74 -23.32 7.05
N GLU A 166 -2.79 -23.91 6.30
CA GLU A 166 -2.02 -25.11 6.73
C GLU A 166 -1.12 -24.83 7.93
N VAL A 167 -0.58 -23.60 8.06
CA VAL A 167 0.30 -23.24 9.19
C VAL A 167 -0.48 -23.07 10.50
N ALA A 168 -1.77 -22.72 10.43
CA ALA A 168 -2.60 -22.46 11.59
C ALA A 168 -3.17 -23.75 12.28
N GLU A 169 -3.16 -24.90 11.63
CA GLU A 169 -3.77 -26.13 12.18
C GLU A 169 -3.05 -26.75 13.40
N ASP A 170 -1.88 -26.24 13.81
CA ASP A 170 -0.97 -27.01 14.69
C ASP A 170 -0.98 -26.65 16.20
N GLU A 171 -1.63 -25.60 16.70
CA GLU A 171 -1.45 -25.22 18.11
C GLU A 171 -2.69 -24.89 18.97
N THR A 172 -3.87 -24.57 18.44
CA THR A 172 -4.94 -23.97 19.25
C THR A 172 -6.30 -24.67 19.28
N GLY A 173 -6.55 -25.64 18.40
CA GLY A 173 -7.87 -26.31 18.29
C GLY A 173 -8.96 -25.41 17.68
N THR A 174 -8.60 -24.22 17.21
CA THR A 174 -9.39 -23.33 16.34
C THR A 174 -9.18 -23.81 14.90
N THR A 175 -10.19 -23.69 14.05
CA THR A 175 -9.96 -24.03 12.65
C THR A 175 -9.02 -23.00 12.01
N ALA A 176 -8.16 -23.44 11.09
CA ALA A 176 -7.29 -22.56 10.34
C ALA A 176 -8.04 -21.38 9.69
N GLU A 177 -9.28 -21.61 9.27
CA GLU A 177 -10.19 -20.61 8.75
C GLU A 177 -10.55 -19.54 9.80
N GLU A 178 -10.87 -19.94 11.04
CA GLU A 178 -11.20 -19.01 12.14
C GLU A 178 -9.97 -18.20 12.57
N GLU A 179 -8.77 -18.78 12.61
CA GLU A 179 -7.53 -18.06 12.90
C GLU A 179 -7.16 -17.09 11.77
N PHE A 180 -7.28 -17.51 10.51
CA PHE A 180 -7.06 -16.64 9.36
C PHE A 180 -8.06 -15.48 9.33
N MET A 181 -9.35 -15.76 9.51
CA MET A 181 -10.38 -14.73 9.58
C MET A 181 -10.14 -13.77 10.75
N GLY A 182 -9.70 -14.27 11.92
CA GLY A 182 -9.29 -13.44 13.05
C GLY A 182 -8.03 -12.60 12.77
N SER A 183 -7.10 -13.11 11.97
CA SER A 183 -5.93 -12.35 11.55
C SER A 183 -6.28 -11.20 10.60
N LEU A 184 -7.36 -11.32 9.82
CA LEU A 184 -7.87 -10.25 8.95
C LEU A 184 -8.25 -8.99 9.74
N ASP A 185 -8.56 -9.11 11.03
CA ASP A 185 -8.82 -7.94 11.89
C ASP A 185 -7.61 -7.00 12.01
N GLN A 186 -6.42 -7.50 11.72
CA GLN A 186 -5.19 -6.72 11.68
C GLN A 186 -4.95 -6.03 10.32
N PHE A 187 -5.70 -6.42 9.27
CA PHE A 187 -5.55 -5.88 7.92
C PHE A 187 -6.70 -4.94 7.57
N GLY A 188 -6.36 -3.84 6.93
CA GLY A 188 -7.33 -2.92 6.37
C GLY A 188 -8.35 -2.36 7.36
N LYS A 189 -9.52 -1.98 6.85
CA LYS A 189 -10.59 -1.34 7.60
C LYS A 189 -11.95 -1.95 7.25
N PRO A 190 -12.92 -1.90 8.22
CA PRO A 190 -14.30 -2.27 7.91
C PRO A 190 -14.89 -1.29 6.90
N GLU A 191 -15.82 -1.78 6.09
CA GLU A 191 -16.48 -1.01 5.03
C GLU A 191 -17.16 0.27 5.54
N SER A 192 -17.59 0.27 6.81
CA SER A 192 -18.21 1.43 7.46
C SER A 192 -17.28 2.64 7.63
N GLU A 193 -15.95 2.42 7.68
CA GLU A 193 -14.95 3.50 7.76
C GLU A 193 -14.53 4.01 6.37
N ILE A 194 -14.78 3.25 5.32
CA ILE A 194 -14.33 3.55 3.95
C ILE A 194 -15.25 4.59 3.31
N THR A 195 -14.66 5.62 2.72
CA THR A 195 -15.40 6.71 2.07
C THR A 195 -15.40 6.64 0.55
N HIS A 196 -14.39 6.02 -0.06
CA HIS A 196 -14.21 5.99 -1.52
C HIS A 196 -13.84 4.59 -1.99
N ALA A 197 -14.41 4.21 -3.14
CA ALA A 197 -14.14 2.98 -3.86
C ALA A 197 -13.82 3.36 -5.33
N ILE A 198 -12.55 3.35 -5.68
CA ILE A 198 -12.10 3.78 -7.00
C ILE A 198 -11.98 2.57 -7.90
N ASP A 199 -12.85 2.47 -8.89
CA ASP A 199 -12.77 1.45 -9.93
C ASP A 199 -11.52 1.69 -10.79
N VAL A 200 -10.63 0.70 -10.82
CA VAL A 200 -9.39 0.70 -11.60
C VAL A 200 -9.28 -0.57 -12.48
N ALA A 201 -10.41 -1.23 -12.73
CA ALA A 201 -10.47 -2.48 -13.51
C ALA A 201 -9.85 -2.33 -14.91
N ASP A 202 -10.02 -1.17 -15.55
CA ASP A 202 -9.41 -0.84 -16.83
C ASP A 202 -7.88 -0.61 -16.77
N LEU A 203 -7.30 -0.51 -15.57
CA LEU A 203 -5.88 -0.25 -15.31
C LEU A 203 -5.15 -1.41 -14.62
N VAL A 204 -5.82 -2.54 -14.39
CA VAL A 204 -5.20 -3.69 -13.70
C VAL A 204 -4.02 -4.28 -14.47
N GLY A 205 -4.04 -4.23 -15.79
CA GLY A 205 -2.89 -4.61 -16.61
C GLY A 205 -1.67 -3.74 -16.35
N LEU A 206 -1.86 -2.42 -16.27
CA LEU A 206 -0.81 -1.46 -15.95
C LEU A 206 -0.32 -1.61 -14.50
N LYS A 207 -1.25 -1.91 -13.56
CA LYS A 207 -0.92 -2.23 -12.17
C LYS A 207 0.01 -3.43 -12.09
N ARG A 208 -0.32 -4.53 -12.80
CA ARG A 208 0.51 -5.74 -12.88
C ARG A 208 1.88 -5.45 -13.47
N GLU A 209 1.96 -4.67 -14.54
CA GLU A 209 3.23 -4.25 -15.15
C GLU A 209 4.09 -3.44 -14.16
N ALA A 210 3.49 -2.51 -13.42
CA ALA A 210 4.17 -1.74 -12.39
C ALA A 210 4.66 -2.61 -11.21
N MET A 211 3.90 -3.65 -10.83
CA MET A 211 4.33 -4.65 -9.85
C MET A 211 5.53 -5.46 -10.35
N MET A 212 5.54 -5.88 -11.61
CA MET A 212 6.65 -6.60 -12.24
C MET A 212 7.94 -5.77 -12.29
N ALA A 213 7.90 -4.45 -12.22
CA ALA A 213 9.09 -3.62 -12.10
C ALA A 213 9.83 -3.83 -10.77
N HIS A 214 9.16 -4.31 -9.73
CA HIS A 214 9.74 -4.56 -8.39
C HIS A 214 10.31 -5.98 -8.25
N ARG A 215 11.15 -6.42 -9.16
CA ARG A 215 11.69 -7.79 -9.26
C ARG A 215 12.44 -8.24 -8.01
N SER A 216 13.07 -7.30 -7.30
CA SER A 216 13.76 -7.64 -6.05
C SER A 216 12.80 -8.00 -4.91
N GLN A 217 11.50 -7.69 -5.04
CA GLN A 217 10.49 -7.91 -4.01
C GLN A 217 9.39 -8.87 -4.46
N ILE A 218 9.13 -8.94 -5.75
CA ILE A 218 8.05 -9.74 -6.33
C ILE A 218 8.68 -10.65 -7.39
N ALA A 219 8.81 -11.93 -7.07
CA ALA A 219 9.31 -12.93 -8.00
C ALA A 219 8.33 -13.14 -9.17
N ASP A 220 8.84 -13.51 -10.33
CA ASP A 220 8.03 -13.73 -11.54
C ASP A 220 6.98 -14.83 -11.36
N ASP A 221 7.23 -15.78 -10.44
CA ASP A 221 6.35 -16.89 -10.05
C ASP A 221 5.50 -16.58 -8.81
N SER A 222 5.52 -15.34 -8.31
CA SER A 222 4.66 -14.95 -7.20
C SER A 222 3.18 -15.13 -7.54
N TRP A 223 2.40 -15.54 -6.57
CA TRP A 223 0.96 -15.80 -6.76
C TRP A 223 0.21 -14.59 -7.32
N PHE A 224 0.61 -13.35 -7.00
CA PHE A 224 0.01 -12.14 -7.58
C PHE A 224 0.19 -12.07 -9.10
N LEU A 225 1.39 -12.44 -9.59
CA LEU A 225 1.72 -12.32 -11.01
C LEU A 225 1.22 -13.53 -11.83
N THR A 226 1.04 -14.69 -11.16
CA THR A 226 0.54 -15.92 -11.79
C THR A 226 -0.98 -16.04 -11.80
N MET A 227 -1.68 -15.19 -11.04
CA MET A 227 -3.14 -15.10 -11.05
C MET A 227 -3.68 -14.89 -12.46
N ASP A 228 -4.77 -15.59 -12.83
CA ASP A 228 -5.45 -15.31 -14.09
C ASP A 228 -6.03 -13.88 -14.11
N PRO A 229 -6.33 -13.32 -15.29
CA PRO A 229 -6.76 -11.94 -15.39
C PRO A 229 -8.06 -11.60 -14.64
N ASP A 230 -9.02 -12.52 -14.58
CA ASP A 230 -10.32 -12.29 -13.96
C ASP A 230 -10.17 -12.28 -12.42
N SER A 231 -9.45 -13.26 -11.85
CA SER A 231 -9.11 -13.32 -10.44
C SER A 231 -8.27 -12.11 -10.00
N PHE A 232 -7.29 -11.70 -10.81
CA PHE A 232 -6.50 -10.50 -10.53
C PHE A 232 -7.37 -9.23 -10.53
N ASN A 233 -8.30 -9.13 -11.47
CA ASN A 233 -9.24 -8.01 -11.53
C ASN A 233 -10.19 -8.01 -10.33
N ALA A 234 -10.71 -9.15 -9.91
CA ALA A 234 -11.55 -9.26 -8.73
C ALA A 234 -10.81 -8.80 -7.45
N ALA A 235 -9.53 -9.18 -7.31
CA ALA A 235 -8.72 -8.82 -6.15
C ALA A 235 -8.23 -7.37 -6.14
N PHE A 236 -7.89 -6.80 -7.31
CA PHE A 236 -7.14 -5.54 -7.41
C PHE A 236 -7.82 -4.48 -8.29
N GLY A 237 -9.02 -4.73 -8.81
CA GLY A 237 -9.77 -3.83 -9.69
C GLY A 237 -10.43 -2.66 -8.98
N VAL A 238 -10.46 -2.66 -7.64
CA VAL A 238 -10.96 -1.54 -6.83
C VAL A 238 -9.90 -1.11 -5.83
N GLU A 239 -9.68 0.20 -5.72
CA GLU A 239 -8.82 0.79 -4.70
C GLU A 239 -9.68 1.54 -3.67
N TRP A 240 -9.42 1.29 -2.38
CA TRP A 240 -10.25 1.77 -1.29
C TRP A 240 -9.54 2.86 -0.50
N PHE A 241 -10.30 3.92 -0.16
CA PHE A 241 -9.75 5.07 0.57
C PHE A 241 -10.71 5.57 1.65
N ILE A 242 -10.10 6.19 2.67
CA ILE A 242 -10.77 6.96 3.70
C ILE A 242 -10.34 8.41 3.55
N GLU A 243 -11.25 9.31 3.24
CA GLU A 243 -10.96 10.75 3.24
C GLU A 243 -10.93 11.27 4.67
N THR A 244 -9.81 11.86 5.06
CA THR A 244 -9.59 12.32 6.43
C THR A 244 -10.59 13.44 6.79
N GLY A 245 -11.30 13.23 7.90
CA GLY A 245 -12.28 14.22 8.40
C GLY A 245 -13.62 14.22 7.67
N VAL A 246 -13.84 13.33 6.70
CA VAL A 246 -15.12 13.22 5.98
C VAL A 246 -15.78 11.89 6.34
N PRO A 247 -16.85 11.90 7.17
CA PRO A 247 -17.59 10.68 7.47
C PRO A 247 -18.49 10.28 6.28
N ARG A 248 -18.67 8.98 6.08
CA ARG A 248 -19.72 8.42 5.22
C ARG A 248 -20.81 7.79 6.12
N ALA A 249 -22.06 8.15 5.90
CA ALA A 249 -23.16 7.51 6.62
C ALA A 249 -23.40 6.08 6.08
N GLU A 250 -23.91 5.21 6.93
CA GLU A 250 -24.28 3.86 6.53
C GLU A 250 -25.35 3.92 5.42
N GLY A 251 -25.10 3.20 4.32
CA GLY A 251 -25.97 3.18 3.15
C GLY A 251 -25.70 4.27 2.11
N ASP A 252 -24.86 5.27 2.42
CA ASP A 252 -24.43 6.24 1.41
C ASP A 252 -23.52 5.57 0.37
N PRO A 253 -23.56 5.99 -0.90
CA PRO A 253 -22.65 5.50 -1.92
C PRO A 253 -21.21 5.90 -1.59
N PHE A 254 -20.26 5.09 -2.03
CA PHE A 254 -18.85 5.47 -2.02
C PHE A 254 -18.57 6.59 -3.03
N GLY A 255 -17.64 7.48 -2.70
CA GLY A 255 -17.05 8.36 -3.70
C GLY A 255 -16.29 7.53 -4.75
N ASP A 256 -16.42 7.90 -6.00
CA ASP A 256 -15.84 7.21 -7.17
C ASP A 256 -14.59 7.92 -7.73
N THR A 257 -14.21 9.03 -7.15
CA THR A 257 -13.03 9.82 -7.55
C THR A 257 -12.39 10.52 -6.35
N LEU A 258 -11.07 10.71 -6.39
CA LEU A 258 -10.33 11.48 -5.36
C LEU A 258 -10.29 12.99 -5.65
N TRP A 259 -10.65 13.42 -6.86
CA TRP A 259 -10.68 14.82 -7.26
C TRP A 259 -12.11 15.28 -7.54
N ALA A 260 -12.35 16.59 -7.46
CA ALA A 260 -13.64 17.15 -7.77
C ALA A 260 -13.99 16.88 -9.25
N GLN A 261 -15.21 16.42 -9.52
CA GLN A 261 -15.75 16.42 -10.87
C GLN A 261 -16.05 17.88 -11.24
N GLU A 262 -15.55 18.35 -12.39
CA GLU A 262 -15.89 19.65 -12.94
C GLU A 262 -17.35 19.73 -13.40
#